data_b3ec3387f52512a6180aa1a7869e7ef6
#
_entry.id   b3ec3387f52512a6180aa1a7869e7ef6
#
_cell.length_a   1.000
_cell.length_b   1.000
_cell.length_c   1.000
_cell.angle_alpha   90.00
_cell.angle_beta   90.00
_cell.angle_gamma   90.00
#
_symmetry.space_group_name_H-M   'P 1'
#
loop_
_entity.id
_entity.type
_entity.pdbx_description
1 polymer ?
#
loop_
_entity_poly.entity_id
_entity_poly.type
_entity_poly.pdbx_seq_one_letter_code
_entity_poly.pdbx_strand_id
1 'polypeptide(L)'
;DYQQKLKDREKSRDAARKNWEEIEKIKELKEGYLSMVIHYIAQLVVKYNAVVAMEDLNYGFKTGRFKVERQVYQKFETMLIEKLHYLVFKDREVCEEGGVLRGYQLTYIPESLKKVGKQCGFIFYVPAGYTSKIDPTTGFVNLFSFKNLTNRESRQDFVGKFDEIRYDRDKKMFEFSFDYNNYIKKGTILASTKWKVYTNGTRLKRIVVNGKYTSQSMEVELTDAMEKMLQRAGIEYHDGKDLKGQIVEKGIEAEIIDIFRLTVQMRNSRSESEDREYDRLISPVLNDKGEFFDTATADKTLPQDADANGAYCIALKGLYEVKQIKENWKENEQFPRNKLVQDNKSWFDFMQKKRYL
;
A
#
# COMPACT_ATOMS: atom_id res chain seq x y z
N ASP A 1 55.55 -25.79 -5.45
CA ASP A 1 54.74 -25.16 -4.40
C ASP A 1 54.42 -23.67 -4.65
N TYR A 2 55.44 -22.86 -5.03
CA TYR A 2 55.24 -21.46 -5.36
C TYR A 2 54.45 -21.26 -6.68
N GLN A 3 54.74 -22.06 -7.69
CA GLN A 3 54.05 -22.01 -8.98
C GLN A 3 52.59 -22.45 -8.85
N GLN A 4 52.30 -23.40 -7.96
CA GLN A 4 50.91 -23.81 -7.72
C GLN A 4 50.11 -22.69 -7.05
N LYS A 5 50.68 -22.01 -6.05
CA LYS A 5 50.06 -20.85 -5.40
C LYS A 5 49.83 -19.67 -6.36
N LEU A 6 50.71 -19.47 -7.33
CA LEU A 6 50.52 -18.47 -8.40
C LEU A 6 49.34 -18.83 -9.29
N LYS A 7 49.24 -20.07 -9.78
CA LYS A 7 48.13 -20.56 -10.59
C LYS A 7 46.77 -20.48 -9.86
N ASP A 8 46.75 -20.78 -8.57
CA ASP A 8 45.53 -20.69 -7.77
C ASP A 8 45.07 -19.22 -7.57
N ARG A 9 46.06 -18.29 -7.42
CA ARG A 9 45.74 -16.85 -7.37
C ARG A 9 45.31 -16.28 -8.71
N GLU A 10 45.84 -16.77 -9.83
CA GLU A 10 45.39 -16.39 -11.17
C GLU A 10 43.99 -16.88 -11.44
N LYS A 11 43.67 -18.15 -11.14
CA LYS A 11 42.33 -18.69 -11.24
C LYS A 11 41.29 -17.93 -10.36
N SER A 12 41.71 -17.57 -9.15
CA SER A 12 40.89 -16.79 -8.25
C SER A 12 40.62 -15.37 -8.78
N ARG A 13 41.63 -14.73 -9.41
CA ARG A 13 41.50 -13.43 -10.08
C ARG A 13 40.57 -13.50 -11.31
N ASP A 14 40.72 -14.54 -12.13
CA ASP A 14 39.87 -14.71 -13.33
C ASP A 14 38.44 -15.00 -12.97
N ALA A 15 38.20 -15.79 -11.92
CA ALA A 15 36.86 -15.99 -11.37
C ALA A 15 36.26 -14.69 -10.80
N ALA A 16 37.03 -13.89 -10.08
CA ALA A 16 36.60 -12.59 -9.59
C ALA A 16 36.29 -11.61 -10.73
N ARG A 17 37.10 -11.61 -11.81
CA ARG A 17 36.90 -10.76 -12.99
C ARG A 17 35.63 -11.13 -13.75
N LYS A 18 35.35 -12.43 -13.89
CA LYS A 18 34.09 -12.92 -14.48
C LYS A 18 32.88 -12.46 -13.68
N ASN A 19 32.93 -12.51 -12.36
CA ASN A 19 31.90 -12.00 -11.49
C ASN A 19 31.71 -10.48 -11.62
N TRP A 20 32.79 -9.72 -11.84
CA TRP A 20 32.72 -8.27 -12.06
C TRP A 20 32.03 -7.91 -13.36
N GLU A 21 32.27 -8.62 -14.45
CA GLU A 21 31.63 -8.42 -15.75
C GLU A 21 30.12 -8.73 -15.67
N GLU A 22 29.71 -9.78 -14.96
CA GLU A 22 28.32 -10.10 -14.71
C GLU A 22 27.61 -9.03 -13.87
N ILE A 23 28.29 -8.54 -12.82
CA ILE A 23 27.76 -7.46 -11.96
C ILE A 23 27.62 -6.17 -12.76
N GLU A 24 28.57 -5.84 -13.63
CA GLU A 24 28.50 -4.66 -14.49
C GLU A 24 27.34 -4.75 -15.49
N LYS A 25 27.14 -5.88 -16.16
CA LYS A 25 26.00 -6.13 -17.06
C LYS A 25 24.65 -6.01 -16.35
N ILE A 26 24.53 -6.53 -15.13
CA ILE A 26 23.31 -6.41 -14.32
C ILE A 26 23.07 -4.93 -13.94
N LYS A 27 24.13 -4.19 -13.64
CA LYS A 27 24.04 -2.76 -13.33
C LYS A 27 23.55 -1.97 -14.54
N GLU A 28 24.12 -2.20 -15.71
CA GLU A 28 23.71 -1.55 -16.97
C GLU A 28 22.26 -1.86 -17.34
N LEU A 29 21.84 -3.11 -17.19
CA LEU A 29 20.43 -3.52 -17.41
C LEU A 29 19.47 -2.78 -16.47
N LYS A 30 19.82 -2.66 -15.19
CA LYS A 30 19.01 -1.92 -14.22
C LYS A 30 18.94 -0.43 -14.56
N GLU A 31 20.06 0.17 -14.95
CA GLU A 31 20.11 1.57 -15.37
C GLU A 31 19.29 1.83 -16.63
N GLY A 32 19.41 0.95 -17.62
CA GLY A 32 18.61 1.00 -18.85
C GLY A 32 17.10 0.91 -18.56
N TYR A 33 16.70 -0.01 -17.70
CA TYR A 33 15.30 -0.13 -17.29
C TYR A 33 14.79 1.11 -16.55
N LEU A 34 15.55 1.61 -15.57
CA LEU A 34 15.19 2.84 -14.86
C LEU A 34 15.07 4.04 -15.81
N SER A 35 16.00 4.17 -16.76
CA SER A 35 15.98 5.23 -17.77
C SER A 35 14.71 5.17 -18.64
N MET A 36 14.28 3.97 -19.04
CA MET A 36 13.05 3.77 -19.80
C MET A 36 11.81 4.19 -19.00
N VAL A 37 11.71 3.74 -17.75
CA VAL A 37 10.60 4.11 -16.86
C VAL A 37 10.55 5.62 -16.63
N ILE A 38 11.70 6.25 -16.37
CA ILE A 38 11.82 7.70 -16.16
C ILE A 38 11.42 8.49 -17.41
N HIS A 39 11.84 8.00 -18.59
CA HIS A 39 11.42 8.62 -19.85
C HIS A 39 9.91 8.58 -20.04
N TYR A 40 9.29 7.45 -19.74
CA TYR A 40 7.83 7.31 -19.79
C TYR A 40 7.12 8.25 -18.80
N ILE A 41 7.61 8.34 -17.56
CA ILE A 41 7.09 9.29 -16.57
C ILE A 41 7.20 10.74 -17.09
N ALA A 42 8.35 11.12 -17.67
CA ALA A 42 8.55 12.45 -18.23
C ALA A 42 7.58 12.75 -19.38
N GLN A 43 7.29 11.77 -20.24
CA GLN A 43 6.25 11.91 -21.28
C GLN A 43 4.85 12.15 -20.67
N LEU A 44 4.49 11.42 -19.61
CA LEU A 44 3.21 11.63 -18.93
C LEU A 44 3.12 13.02 -18.27
N VAL A 45 4.21 13.47 -17.64
CA VAL A 45 4.27 14.80 -17.02
C VAL A 45 3.98 15.88 -18.05
N VAL A 46 4.61 15.84 -19.21
CA VAL A 46 4.39 16.82 -20.28
C VAL A 46 3.01 16.68 -20.91
N LYS A 47 2.62 15.45 -21.26
CA LYS A 47 1.34 15.16 -21.93
C LYS A 47 0.12 15.62 -21.12
N TYR A 48 0.15 15.44 -19.81
CA TYR A 48 -1.00 15.72 -18.93
C TYR A 48 -0.81 16.96 -18.06
N ASN A 49 0.29 17.69 -18.23
CA ASN A 49 0.68 18.79 -17.34
C ASN A 49 0.62 18.34 -15.86
N ALA A 50 1.18 17.18 -15.59
CA ALA A 50 1.05 16.47 -14.32
C ALA A 50 2.21 16.76 -13.37
N VAL A 51 1.98 16.54 -12.10
CA VAL A 51 3.01 16.48 -11.05
C VAL A 51 3.25 15.04 -10.62
N VAL A 52 4.44 14.76 -10.08
CA VAL A 52 4.82 13.42 -9.63
C VAL A 52 4.74 13.38 -8.11
N ALA A 53 3.84 12.56 -7.57
CA ALA A 53 3.79 12.27 -6.14
C ALA A 53 4.65 11.04 -5.85
N MET A 54 5.59 11.17 -4.93
CA MET A 54 6.50 10.10 -4.49
C MET A 54 6.33 9.82 -3.00
N GLU A 55 6.55 8.56 -2.63
CA GLU A 55 6.58 8.16 -1.23
C GLU A 55 7.86 8.67 -0.55
N ASP A 56 7.74 9.32 0.62
CA ASP A 56 8.90 9.66 1.46
C ASP A 56 9.41 8.41 2.19
N LEU A 57 10.29 7.67 1.54
CA LEU A 57 10.87 6.44 2.09
C LEU A 57 11.93 6.69 3.18
N ASN A 58 12.36 7.93 3.42
CA ASN A 58 13.35 8.24 4.46
C ASN A 58 12.86 7.86 5.86
N TYR A 59 11.55 7.87 6.10
CA TYR A 59 10.92 7.42 7.35
C TYR A 59 10.75 5.91 7.46
N GLY A 60 10.60 5.18 6.34
CA GLY A 60 10.26 3.75 6.31
C GLY A 60 11.46 2.81 6.32
N PHE A 61 12.62 3.24 5.83
CA PHE A 61 13.82 2.38 5.73
C PHE A 61 14.54 2.11 7.05
N LYS A 62 14.11 2.70 8.16
CA LYS A 62 14.75 2.46 9.47
C LYS A 62 14.51 1.06 10.04
N THR A 63 13.58 0.30 9.49
CA THR A 63 13.18 -1.01 10.00
C THR A 63 13.22 -2.09 8.91
N GLY A 64 14.43 -2.55 8.55
CA GLY A 64 14.61 -3.90 8.04
C GLY A 64 14.40 -4.19 6.55
N ARG A 65 14.18 -3.19 5.68
CA ARG A 65 14.20 -3.41 4.22
C ARG A 65 15.63 -3.44 3.68
N PHE A 66 15.87 -4.29 2.68
CA PHE A 66 17.19 -4.56 2.13
C PHE A 66 17.89 -3.30 1.60
N LYS A 67 19.21 -3.18 1.84
CA LYS A 67 20.07 -2.08 1.35
C LYS A 67 19.97 -1.87 -0.18
N VAL A 68 19.69 -2.93 -0.93
CA VAL A 68 19.59 -2.90 -2.39
C VAL A 68 18.38 -2.09 -2.87
N GLU A 69 17.22 -2.25 -2.23
CA GLU A 69 16.01 -1.50 -2.59
C GLU A 69 16.20 0.01 -2.38
N ARG A 70 16.84 0.38 -1.28
CA ARG A 70 17.14 1.79 -0.99
C ARG A 70 18.04 2.43 -2.04
N GLN A 71 19.10 1.72 -2.49
CA GLN A 71 20.00 2.24 -3.52
C GLN A 71 19.32 2.41 -4.87
N VAL A 72 18.48 1.46 -5.28
CA VAL A 72 17.69 1.53 -6.52
C VAL A 72 16.73 2.70 -6.49
N TYR A 73 16.03 2.89 -5.37
CA TYR A 73 15.09 4.01 -5.21
C TYR A 73 15.81 5.37 -5.25
N GLN A 74 16.93 5.51 -4.51
CA GLN A 74 17.71 6.76 -4.53
C GLN A 74 18.26 7.06 -5.92
N LYS A 75 18.68 6.04 -6.67
CA LYS A 75 19.12 6.20 -8.05
C LYS A 75 17.99 6.63 -8.96
N PHE A 76 16.82 5.99 -8.85
CA PHE A 76 15.63 6.38 -9.58
C PHE A 76 15.26 7.83 -9.32
N GLU A 77 15.22 8.25 -8.06
CA GLU A 77 14.92 9.63 -7.64
C GLU A 77 15.89 10.64 -8.26
N THR A 78 17.20 10.37 -8.16
CA THR A 78 18.24 11.22 -8.76
C THR A 78 18.08 11.34 -10.27
N MET A 79 17.94 10.22 -10.96
CA MET A 79 17.79 10.20 -12.42
C MET A 79 16.49 10.89 -12.87
N LEU A 80 15.41 10.78 -12.09
CA LEU A 80 14.13 11.45 -12.39
C LEU A 80 14.27 12.97 -12.25
N ILE A 81 14.91 13.46 -11.19
CA ILE A 81 15.17 14.88 -10.96
C ILE A 81 16.04 15.44 -12.09
N GLU A 82 17.14 14.76 -12.44
CA GLU A 82 18.03 15.15 -13.53
C GLU A 82 17.30 15.21 -14.87
N LYS A 83 16.46 14.20 -15.15
CA LYS A 83 15.67 14.14 -16.39
C LYS A 83 14.65 15.28 -16.48
N LEU A 84 13.96 15.61 -15.40
CA LEU A 84 12.98 16.69 -15.36
C LEU A 84 13.63 18.07 -15.30
N HIS A 85 14.89 18.17 -14.86
CA HIS A 85 15.65 19.40 -14.89
C HIS A 85 15.98 19.84 -16.32
N TYR A 86 16.35 18.89 -17.19
CA TYR A 86 16.59 19.15 -18.61
C TYR A 86 16.00 18.00 -19.45
N LEU A 87 14.76 18.21 -19.91
CA LEU A 87 14.01 17.19 -20.64
C LEU A 87 14.01 17.53 -22.12
N VAL A 88 14.62 16.66 -22.91
CA VAL A 88 14.62 16.69 -24.37
C VAL A 88 14.06 15.36 -24.90
N PHE A 89 13.21 15.45 -25.92
CA PHE A 89 12.71 14.30 -26.68
C PHE A 89 13.48 14.18 -27.99
N LYS A 90 14.02 12.98 -28.26
CA LYS A 90 14.88 12.73 -29.42
C LYS A 90 14.13 12.72 -30.76
N ASP A 91 12.82 12.54 -30.72
CA ASP A 91 11.88 12.52 -31.82
C ASP A 91 11.33 13.91 -32.19
N ARG A 92 11.76 14.96 -31.48
CA ARG A 92 11.37 16.33 -31.72
C ARG A 92 12.38 17.09 -32.56
N GLU A 93 11.89 17.97 -33.43
CA GLU A 93 12.74 18.87 -34.18
C GLU A 93 13.57 19.78 -33.26
N VAL A 94 14.76 20.18 -33.70
CA VAL A 94 15.74 20.91 -32.87
C VAL A 94 15.16 22.17 -32.23
N CYS A 95 14.33 22.91 -32.97
CA CYS A 95 13.73 24.16 -32.54
C CYS A 95 12.28 24.04 -32.05
N GLU A 96 11.73 22.84 -32.08
CA GLU A 96 10.38 22.56 -31.56
C GLU A 96 10.40 22.49 -30.01
N GLU A 97 9.24 22.73 -29.41
CA GLU A 97 9.09 22.58 -27.94
C GLU A 97 9.40 21.14 -27.51
N GLY A 98 10.33 20.99 -26.58
CA GLY A 98 10.88 19.70 -26.19
C GLY A 98 12.04 19.20 -27.05
N GLY A 99 12.43 19.92 -28.12
CA GLY A 99 13.64 19.70 -28.89
C GLY A 99 14.90 20.21 -28.19
N VAL A 100 16.07 20.00 -28.81
CA VAL A 100 17.38 20.28 -28.17
C VAL A 100 17.59 21.75 -27.78
N LEU A 101 17.10 22.69 -28.59
CA LEU A 101 17.20 24.14 -28.30
C LEU A 101 16.04 24.67 -27.43
N ARG A 102 14.98 23.87 -27.23
CA ARG A 102 13.80 24.27 -26.46
C ARG A 102 13.37 23.16 -25.49
N GLY A 103 14.35 22.56 -24.81
CA GLY A 103 14.12 21.56 -23.78
C GLY A 103 13.30 22.11 -22.60
N TYR A 104 12.55 21.23 -21.93
CA TYR A 104 11.79 21.60 -20.75
C TYR A 104 12.68 21.67 -19.50
N GLN A 105 12.45 22.66 -18.64
CA GLN A 105 13.04 22.79 -17.31
C GLN A 105 11.93 22.75 -16.27
N LEU A 106 11.53 21.53 -15.85
CA LEU A 106 10.40 21.31 -14.98
C LEU A 106 10.75 21.31 -13.49
N THR A 107 12.03 21.15 -13.16
CA THR A 107 12.52 21.21 -11.78
C THR A 107 13.93 21.77 -11.72
N TYR A 108 14.40 22.17 -10.55
CA TYR A 108 15.78 22.56 -10.32
C TYR A 108 16.60 21.36 -9.82
N ILE A 109 17.93 21.41 -10.01
CA ILE A 109 18.85 20.44 -9.40
C ILE A 109 19.23 20.94 -8.00
N PRO A 110 18.86 20.24 -6.92
CA PRO A 110 19.29 20.60 -5.58
C PRO A 110 20.79 20.33 -5.43
N GLU A 111 21.51 21.20 -4.70
CA GLU A 111 22.94 21.01 -4.39
C GLU A 111 23.24 19.66 -3.70
N SER A 112 22.25 19.11 -2.98
CA SER A 112 22.35 17.83 -2.31
C SER A 112 20.95 17.25 -2.15
N LEU A 113 20.77 15.95 -2.46
CA LEU A 113 19.53 15.22 -2.21
C LEU A 113 19.13 15.23 -0.72
N LYS A 114 20.07 15.39 0.21
CA LYS A 114 19.79 15.57 1.63
C LYS A 114 19.12 16.90 1.95
N LYS A 115 19.34 17.92 1.11
CA LYS A 115 18.73 19.25 1.21
C LYS A 115 17.40 19.34 0.42
N VAL A 116 17.08 18.33 -0.39
CA VAL A 116 15.77 18.24 -1.02
C VAL A 116 14.77 18.18 0.12
N GLY A 117 14.15 19.32 0.39
CA GLY A 117 12.95 19.34 1.21
C GLY A 117 11.95 18.37 0.58
N LYS A 118 10.87 18.09 1.24
CA LYS A 118 9.87 17.12 0.80
C LYS A 118 9.15 17.48 -0.52
N GLN A 119 9.45 18.61 -1.13
CA GLN A 119 8.93 19.05 -2.43
C GLN A 119 10.05 19.62 -3.28
N CYS A 120 10.08 19.21 -4.53
CA CYS A 120 11.08 19.63 -5.51
C CYS A 120 10.40 19.95 -6.86
N GLY A 121 9.84 21.14 -7.00
CA GLY A 121 9.16 21.56 -8.23
C GLY A 121 7.97 20.68 -8.57
N PHE A 122 8.06 19.91 -9.67
CA PHE A 122 7.03 18.96 -10.10
C PHE A 122 6.98 17.66 -9.31
N ILE A 123 7.88 17.47 -8.33
CA ILE A 123 7.94 16.26 -7.49
C ILE A 123 7.47 16.61 -6.09
N PHE A 124 6.51 15.84 -5.59
CA PHE A 124 5.98 15.94 -4.23
C PHE A 124 6.30 14.67 -3.45
N TYR A 125 6.76 14.82 -2.21
CA TYR A 125 7.02 13.70 -1.31
C TYR A 125 5.93 13.63 -0.25
N VAL A 126 5.24 12.50 -0.22
CA VAL A 126 4.12 12.27 0.71
C VAL A 126 4.42 11.13 1.67
N PRO A 127 3.87 11.18 2.92
CA PRO A 127 4.03 10.09 3.86
C PRO A 127 3.40 8.78 3.36
N ALA A 128 4.15 7.67 3.45
CA ALA A 128 3.72 6.34 3.02
C ALA A 128 2.62 5.70 3.86
N GLY A 129 2.35 6.22 5.06
CA GLY A 129 1.42 5.61 6.00
C GLY A 129 0.03 5.42 5.41
N TYR A 130 -0.52 4.20 5.53
CA TYR A 130 -1.88 3.84 5.09
C TYR A 130 -2.19 4.13 3.62
N THR A 131 -1.27 3.83 2.71
CA THR A 131 -1.49 3.95 1.26
C THR A 131 -1.82 2.60 0.63
N SER A 132 -1.04 1.54 0.92
CA SER A 132 -1.18 0.22 0.28
C SER A 132 -2.28 -0.66 0.87
N LYS A 133 -3.00 -0.22 1.91
CA LYS A 133 -4.01 -1.01 2.65
C LYS A 133 -5.26 -0.19 2.95
N ILE A 134 -5.62 0.71 2.07
CA ILE A 134 -6.86 1.48 2.13
C ILE A 134 -7.70 1.16 0.90
N ASP A 135 -8.98 1.01 1.09
CA ASP A 135 -9.92 0.82 -0.02
C ASP A 135 -10.05 2.14 -0.80
N PRO A 136 -9.72 2.16 -2.09
CA PRO A 136 -9.75 3.38 -2.88
C PRO A 136 -11.18 3.86 -3.17
N THR A 137 -12.20 3.04 -2.97
CA THR A 137 -13.60 3.37 -3.26
C THR A 137 -14.36 3.87 -2.03
N THR A 138 -14.10 3.30 -0.86
CA THR A 138 -14.81 3.63 0.38
C THR A 138 -13.96 4.41 1.38
N GLY A 139 -12.63 4.38 1.25
CA GLY A 139 -11.71 4.92 2.24
C GLY A 139 -11.61 4.05 3.50
N PHE A 140 -12.12 2.81 3.46
CA PHE A 140 -11.98 1.89 4.57
C PHE A 140 -10.50 1.52 4.78
N VAL A 141 -10.09 1.48 6.04
CA VAL A 141 -8.74 1.09 6.47
C VAL A 141 -8.84 0.26 7.75
N ASN A 142 -8.06 -0.83 7.79
CA ASN A 142 -7.99 -1.65 8.99
C ASN A 142 -7.13 -0.97 10.08
N LEU A 143 -7.75 -0.57 11.18
CA LEU A 143 -7.11 0.06 12.34
C LEU A 143 -7.12 -0.84 13.59
N PHE A 144 -7.57 -2.08 13.50
CA PHE A 144 -7.61 -3.01 14.63
C PHE A 144 -6.21 -3.43 15.07
N SER A 145 -6.03 -3.56 16.38
CA SER A 145 -4.86 -4.17 17.01
C SER A 145 -5.25 -5.49 17.66
N PHE A 146 -4.67 -6.58 17.17
CA PHE A 146 -4.91 -7.94 17.67
C PHE A 146 -3.83 -8.42 18.65
N LYS A 147 -2.87 -7.56 19.02
CA LYS A 147 -1.67 -7.97 19.79
C LYS A 147 -1.97 -8.36 21.23
N ASN A 148 -2.99 -7.77 21.83
CA ASN A 148 -3.29 -7.91 23.26
C ASN A 148 -4.41 -8.93 23.56
N LEU A 149 -4.83 -9.72 22.55
CA LEU A 149 -5.90 -10.72 22.69
C LEU A 149 -5.35 -12.08 23.13
N THR A 150 -4.64 -12.08 24.27
CA THR A 150 -3.87 -13.26 24.74
C THR A 150 -4.69 -14.22 25.60
N ASN A 151 -5.68 -13.73 26.33
CA ASN A 151 -6.53 -14.53 27.22
C ASN A 151 -8.01 -14.48 26.77
N ARG A 152 -8.84 -15.32 27.41
CA ARG A 152 -10.26 -15.43 27.07
C ARG A 152 -11.02 -14.13 27.34
N GLU A 153 -10.77 -13.50 28.46
CA GLU A 153 -11.42 -12.26 28.89
C GLU A 153 -11.20 -11.13 27.87
N SER A 154 -9.95 -10.93 27.42
CA SER A 154 -9.64 -9.91 26.39
C SER A 154 -10.30 -10.19 25.04
N ARG A 155 -10.51 -11.48 24.70
CA ARG A 155 -11.21 -11.87 23.47
C ARG A 155 -12.71 -11.65 23.60
N GLN A 156 -13.30 -11.96 24.75
CA GLN A 156 -14.71 -11.68 25.04
C GLN A 156 -14.99 -10.19 25.01
N ASP A 157 -14.14 -9.36 25.63
CA ASP A 157 -14.22 -7.91 25.57
C ASP A 157 -14.14 -7.41 24.12
N PHE A 158 -13.24 -7.98 23.31
CA PHE A 158 -13.11 -7.62 21.90
C PHE A 158 -14.36 -7.96 21.10
N VAL A 159 -14.90 -9.17 21.25
CA VAL A 159 -16.13 -9.63 20.56
C VAL A 159 -17.34 -8.84 21.06
N GLY A 160 -17.41 -8.53 22.36
CA GLY A 160 -18.49 -7.76 22.96
C GLY A 160 -18.62 -6.32 22.41
N LYS A 161 -17.53 -5.76 21.89
CA LYS A 161 -17.49 -4.39 21.32
C LYS A 161 -18.04 -4.29 19.89
N PHE A 162 -18.31 -5.39 19.21
CA PHE A 162 -19.11 -5.31 17.97
C PHE A 162 -20.52 -4.83 18.27
N ASP A 163 -21.08 -4.03 17.38
CA ASP A 163 -22.50 -3.68 17.46
C ASP A 163 -23.33 -4.95 17.19
N GLU A 164 -23.00 -5.70 16.15
CA GLU A 164 -23.68 -6.92 15.76
C GLU A 164 -22.73 -7.84 14.96
N ILE A 165 -22.89 -9.16 15.13
CA ILE A 165 -22.32 -10.21 14.26
C ILE A 165 -23.47 -11.07 13.79
N ARG A 166 -23.77 -11.09 12.50
CA ARG A 166 -24.93 -11.81 11.96
C ARG A 166 -24.68 -12.39 10.57
N TYR A 167 -25.54 -13.30 10.14
CA TYR A 167 -25.58 -13.78 8.78
C TYR A 167 -26.54 -12.92 7.95
N ASP A 168 -26.04 -12.30 6.89
CA ASP A 168 -26.83 -11.56 5.91
C ASP A 168 -27.32 -12.55 4.84
N ARG A 169 -28.63 -12.82 4.85
CA ARG A 169 -29.27 -13.81 3.95
C ARG A 169 -29.23 -13.39 2.49
N ASP A 170 -29.34 -12.10 2.22
CA ASP A 170 -29.37 -11.57 0.86
C ASP A 170 -27.99 -11.67 0.21
N LYS A 171 -26.95 -11.40 0.97
CA LYS A 171 -25.57 -11.50 0.51
C LYS A 171 -24.94 -12.88 0.69
N LYS A 172 -25.57 -13.73 1.50
CA LYS A 172 -25.03 -15.05 1.90
C LYS A 172 -23.63 -14.95 2.51
N MET A 173 -23.41 -13.97 3.38
CA MET A 173 -22.14 -13.66 4.04
C MET A 173 -22.40 -13.28 5.50
N PHE A 174 -21.37 -13.38 6.33
CA PHE A 174 -21.43 -12.84 7.68
C PHE A 174 -21.04 -11.37 7.69
N GLU A 175 -21.84 -10.58 8.39
CA GLU A 175 -21.65 -9.15 8.64
C GLU A 175 -21.12 -8.95 10.05
N PHE A 176 -20.05 -8.15 10.18
CA PHE A 176 -19.54 -7.61 11.43
C PHE A 176 -19.76 -6.12 11.42
N SER A 177 -20.67 -5.63 12.27
CA SER A 177 -20.95 -4.21 12.45
C SER A 177 -20.23 -3.70 13.68
N PHE A 178 -19.57 -2.54 13.57
CA PHE A 178 -18.79 -1.96 14.69
C PHE A 178 -18.61 -0.45 14.57
N ASP A 179 -18.32 0.17 15.72
CA ASP A 179 -17.82 1.53 15.80
C ASP A 179 -16.35 1.52 16.21
N TYR A 180 -15.47 2.13 15.42
CA TYR A 180 -14.05 2.24 15.75
C TYR A 180 -13.79 2.93 17.08
N ASN A 181 -14.67 3.81 17.55
CA ASN A 181 -14.53 4.46 18.86
C ASN A 181 -14.46 3.45 20.04
N ASN A 182 -14.99 2.23 19.83
CA ASN A 182 -14.94 1.16 20.84
C ASN A 182 -13.58 0.44 20.87
N TYR A 183 -12.75 0.58 19.82
CA TYR A 183 -11.50 -0.17 19.63
C TYR A 183 -10.25 0.70 19.63
N ILE A 184 -10.36 1.97 19.26
CA ILE A 184 -9.22 2.88 19.08
C ILE A 184 -9.17 3.84 20.25
N LYS A 185 -7.96 4.25 20.65
CA LYS A 185 -7.77 5.25 21.71
C LYS A 185 -8.52 6.54 21.38
N LYS A 186 -9.24 7.08 22.35
CA LYS A 186 -9.90 8.39 22.29
C LYS A 186 -8.93 9.45 21.76
N GLY A 187 -9.30 10.12 20.67
CA GLY A 187 -8.48 11.13 20.00
C GLY A 187 -8.15 10.85 18.55
N THR A 188 -8.29 9.60 18.07
CA THR A 188 -8.24 9.30 16.63
C THR A 188 -9.62 9.58 16.04
N ILE A 189 -9.85 10.82 15.63
CA ILE A 189 -11.15 11.19 15.06
C ILE A 189 -11.13 10.78 13.58
N LEU A 190 -12.08 9.93 13.20
CA LEU A 190 -12.34 9.53 11.82
C LEU A 190 -13.61 10.21 11.32
N ALA A 191 -13.72 10.51 10.04
CA ALA A 191 -14.94 11.03 9.44
C ALA A 191 -16.08 9.99 9.52
N SER A 192 -15.73 8.72 9.29
CA SER A 192 -16.65 7.59 9.46
C SER A 192 -16.06 6.62 10.49
N THR A 193 -16.76 6.42 11.59
CA THR A 193 -16.35 5.50 12.66
C THR A 193 -17.11 4.18 12.61
N LYS A 194 -18.35 4.18 12.11
CA LYS A 194 -19.24 3.01 12.01
C LYS A 194 -19.05 2.33 10.67
N TRP A 195 -18.78 1.04 10.72
CA TRP A 195 -18.53 0.22 9.54
C TRP A 195 -19.23 -1.10 9.62
N LYS A 196 -19.54 -1.64 8.44
CA LYS A 196 -20.01 -3.01 8.24
C LYS A 196 -19.01 -3.70 7.32
N VAL A 197 -18.41 -4.78 7.80
CA VAL A 197 -17.51 -5.61 7.01
C VAL A 197 -18.08 -7.01 6.83
N TYR A 198 -17.84 -7.58 5.67
CA TYR A 198 -18.41 -8.86 5.26
C TYR A 198 -17.34 -9.90 5.01
N THR A 199 -17.65 -11.17 5.25
CA THR A 199 -16.79 -12.32 4.92
C THR A 199 -16.70 -12.51 3.41
N ASN A 200 -16.23 -11.49 2.70
CA ASN A 200 -16.17 -11.46 1.24
C ASN A 200 -14.91 -12.13 0.71
N GLY A 201 -15.07 -13.23 -0.01
CA GLY A 201 -14.05 -13.90 -0.81
C GLY A 201 -12.95 -14.59 0.00
N THR A 202 -11.88 -14.93 -0.70
CA THR A 202 -10.76 -15.72 -0.17
C THR A 202 -9.64 -14.85 0.36
N ARG A 203 -8.98 -15.29 1.45
CA ARG A 203 -7.79 -14.63 2.02
C ARG A 203 -6.63 -15.60 2.13
N LEU A 204 -5.43 -15.07 2.03
CA LEU A 204 -4.19 -15.82 2.26
C LEU A 204 -3.83 -15.78 3.74
N LYS A 205 -3.88 -16.94 4.39
CA LYS A 205 -3.42 -17.14 5.76
C LYS A 205 -2.02 -17.76 5.74
N ARG A 206 -1.03 -17.08 6.33
CA ARG A 206 0.32 -17.65 6.46
C ARG A 206 0.30 -18.87 7.37
N ILE A 207 1.02 -19.92 6.94
CA ILE A 207 1.15 -21.15 7.73
C ILE A 207 2.20 -20.93 8.82
N VAL A 208 1.84 -21.35 10.05
CA VAL A 208 2.73 -21.30 11.20
C VAL A 208 3.19 -22.72 11.54
N VAL A 209 4.51 -22.94 11.54
CA VAL A 209 5.12 -24.20 11.95
C VAL A 209 6.05 -23.93 13.13
N ASN A 210 5.87 -24.65 14.22
CA ASN A 210 6.66 -24.49 15.47
C ASN A 210 6.70 -23.03 15.97
N GLY A 211 5.55 -22.31 15.90
CA GLY A 211 5.43 -20.92 16.34
C GLY A 211 6.06 -19.87 15.42
N LYS A 212 6.61 -20.26 14.27
CA LYS A 212 7.20 -19.35 13.27
C LYS A 212 6.37 -19.34 12.00
N TYR A 213 6.20 -18.14 11.43
CA TYR A 213 5.58 -18.00 10.12
C TYR A 213 6.49 -18.56 9.03
N THR A 214 5.91 -19.40 8.17
CA THR A 214 6.59 -19.91 6.96
C THR A 214 6.38 -18.96 5.78
N SER A 215 7.08 -19.19 4.67
CA SER A 215 6.81 -18.52 3.39
C SER A 215 5.51 -19.00 2.74
N GLN A 216 5.02 -20.19 3.14
CA GLN A 216 3.81 -20.77 2.58
C GLN A 216 2.54 -20.13 3.15
N SER A 217 1.54 -20.00 2.29
CA SER A 217 0.21 -19.53 2.65
C SER A 217 -0.84 -20.53 2.19
N MET A 218 -1.92 -20.63 2.96
CA MET A 218 -3.12 -21.37 2.56
C MET A 218 -4.24 -20.40 2.23
N GLU A 219 -5.08 -20.77 1.28
CA GLU A 219 -6.28 -20.03 0.95
C GLU A 219 -7.40 -20.40 1.92
N VAL A 220 -8.08 -19.36 2.41
CA VAL A 220 -9.23 -19.50 3.31
C VAL A 220 -10.39 -18.74 2.68
N GLU A 221 -11.40 -19.46 2.25
CA GLU A 221 -12.67 -18.85 1.91
C GLU A 221 -13.38 -18.49 3.22
N LEU A 222 -13.69 -17.19 3.38
CA LEU A 222 -14.05 -16.64 4.69
C LEU A 222 -15.43 -17.10 5.16
N THR A 223 -16.43 -17.09 4.26
CA THR A 223 -17.79 -17.47 4.60
C THR A 223 -17.87 -18.95 4.96
N ASP A 224 -17.30 -19.82 4.12
CA ASP A 224 -17.22 -21.27 4.38
C ASP A 224 -16.51 -21.59 5.71
N ALA A 225 -15.41 -20.87 5.99
CA ALA A 225 -14.67 -21.06 7.23
C ALA A 225 -15.52 -20.68 8.45
N MET A 226 -16.27 -19.60 8.36
CA MET A 226 -17.19 -19.15 9.41
C MET A 226 -18.33 -20.15 9.60
N GLU A 227 -18.98 -20.60 8.51
CA GLU A 227 -20.07 -21.59 8.55
C GLU A 227 -19.63 -22.91 9.22
N LYS A 228 -18.51 -23.48 8.75
CA LYS A 228 -17.95 -24.72 9.32
C LYS A 228 -17.65 -24.60 10.80
N MET A 229 -17.21 -23.44 11.25
CA MET A 229 -16.92 -23.21 12.66
C MET A 229 -18.20 -23.11 13.49
N LEU A 230 -19.19 -22.33 13.04
CA LEU A 230 -20.47 -22.21 13.74
C LEU A 230 -21.21 -23.54 13.82
N GLN A 231 -21.23 -24.32 12.72
CA GLN A 231 -21.79 -25.66 12.69
C GLN A 231 -21.14 -26.59 13.70
N ARG A 232 -19.79 -26.61 13.80
CA ARG A 232 -19.07 -27.38 14.81
C ARG A 232 -19.42 -26.99 16.24
N ALA A 233 -19.69 -25.69 16.46
CA ALA A 233 -20.10 -25.17 17.76
C ALA A 233 -21.60 -25.40 18.07
N GLY A 234 -22.38 -25.91 17.12
CA GLY A 234 -23.82 -26.06 17.25
C GLY A 234 -24.57 -24.73 17.34
N ILE A 235 -24.09 -23.72 16.62
CA ILE A 235 -24.70 -22.39 16.55
C ILE A 235 -25.53 -22.27 15.27
N GLU A 236 -26.81 -22.00 15.41
CA GLU A 236 -27.71 -21.68 14.30
C GLU A 236 -27.58 -20.20 13.94
N TYR A 237 -27.39 -19.91 12.64
CA TYR A 237 -27.13 -18.55 12.16
C TYR A 237 -28.09 -18.07 11.05
N HIS A 238 -28.86 -18.98 10.47
CA HIS A 238 -29.72 -18.66 9.34
C HIS A 238 -30.91 -17.76 9.69
N ASP A 239 -31.22 -17.54 10.96
CA ASP A 239 -32.28 -16.65 11.39
C ASP A 239 -31.91 -15.15 11.28
N GLY A 240 -30.63 -14.86 11.04
CA GLY A 240 -30.10 -13.50 10.89
C GLY A 240 -29.99 -12.71 12.19
N LYS A 241 -30.09 -13.38 13.34
CA LYS A 241 -29.93 -12.75 14.66
C LYS A 241 -28.46 -12.52 15.00
N ASP A 242 -28.23 -11.65 15.98
CA ASP A 242 -26.90 -11.41 16.53
C ASP A 242 -26.32 -12.67 17.20
N LEU A 243 -25.11 -13.02 16.78
CA LEU A 243 -24.43 -14.24 17.20
C LEU A 243 -23.52 -14.02 18.42
N LYS A 244 -23.26 -12.78 18.86
CA LYS A 244 -22.28 -12.48 19.93
C LYS A 244 -22.50 -13.28 21.21
N GLY A 245 -23.73 -13.34 21.67
CA GLY A 245 -24.06 -14.10 22.89
C GLY A 245 -23.71 -15.58 22.78
N GLN A 246 -24.10 -16.23 21.68
CA GLN A 246 -23.81 -17.65 21.43
C GLN A 246 -22.30 -17.90 21.25
N ILE A 247 -21.57 -17.00 20.58
CA ILE A 247 -20.09 -17.07 20.40
C ILE A 247 -19.40 -17.11 21.77
N VAL A 248 -19.78 -16.22 22.68
CA VAL A 248 -19.21 -16.14 24.02
C VAL A 248 -19.61 -17.37 24.86
N GLU A 249 -20.86 -17.80 24.80
CA GLU A 249 -21.34 -18.98 25.51
C GLU A 249 -20.59 -20.25 25.09
N LYS A 250 -20.39 -20.45 23.78
CA LYS A 250 -19.69 -21.61 23.22
C LYS A 250 -18.15 -21.51 23.32
N GLY A 251 -17.60 -20.37 23.68
CA GLY A 251 -16.17 -20.18 23.89
C GLY A 251 -15.31 -20.19 22.61
N ILE A 252 -15.88 -19.77 21.48
CA ILE A 252 -15.22 -19.75 20.17
C ILE A 252 -14.73 -18.36 19.74
N GLU A 253 -14.52 -17.46 20.71
CA GLU A 253 -14.09 -16.08 20.45
C GLU A 253 -12.75 -16.01 19.69
N ALA A 254 -11.84 -16.94 19.95
CA ALA A 254 -10.53 -16.97 19.31
C ALA A 254 -10.63 -17.22 17.81
N GLU A 255 -11.47 -18.17 17.42
CA GLU A 255 -11.71 -18.57 16.03
C GLU A 255 -12.44 -17.44 15.27
N ILE A 256 -13.44 -16.80 15.91
CA ILE A 256 -14.16 -15.65 15.36
C ILE A 256 -13.19 -14.50 15.10
N ILE A 257 -12.32 -14.18 16.05
CA ILE A 257 -11.30 -13.12 15.91
C ILE A 257 -10.32 -13.45 14.78
N ASP A 258 -9.96 -14.71 14.60
CA ASP A 258 -9.09 -15.14 13.51
C ASP A 258 -9.75 -14.93 12.15
N ILE A 259 -11.03 -15.27 11.99
CA ILE A 259 -11.80 -15.02 10.77
C ILE A 259 -11.98 -13.51 10.56
N PHE A 260 -12.35 -12.78 11.59
CA PHE A 260 -12.46 -11.32 11.50
C PHE A 260 -11.13 -10.65 11.09
N ARG A 261 -10.01 -11.09 11.65
CA ARG A 261 -8.67 -10.61 11.29
C ARG A 261 -8.37 -10.84 9.80
N LEU A 262 -8.74 -12.01 9.26
CA LEU A 262 -8.61 -12.29 7.83
C LEU A 262 -9.59 -11.46 7.01
N THR A 263 -10.83 -11.26 7.48
CA THR A 263 -11.83 -10.42 6.81
C THR A 263 -11.31 -8.99 6.58
N VAL A 264 -10.72 -8.37 7.61
CA VAL A 264 -10.16 -7.01 7.50
C VAL A 264 -8.74 -6.98 6.93
N GLN A 265 -8.16 -8.11 6.56
CA GLN A 265 -6.91 -8.21 5.82
C GLN A 265 -7.18 -7.95 4.33
N MET A 266 -7.13 -6.68 3.90
CA MET A 266 -7.45 -6.33 2.52
C MET A 266 -6.38 -6.77 1.53
N ARG A 267 -5.09 -6.54 1.84
CA ARG A 267 -3.99 -6.93 0.94
C ARG A 267 -3.66 -8.41 1.08
N ASN A 268 -3.70 -9.12 -0.03
CA ASN A 268 -3.39 -10.54 -0.17
C ASN A 268 -2.30 -10.68 -1.24
N SER A 269 -1.05 -10.75 -0.82
CA SER A 269 0.09 -10.93 -1.72
C SER A 269 0.87 -12.17 -1.30
N ARG A 270 1.23 -13.03 -2.26
CA ARG A 270 2.22 -14.08 -2.04
C ARG A 270 3.60 -13.41 -2.15
N SER A 271 4.40 -13.49 -1.09
CA SER A 271 5.80 -13.13 -1.17
C SER A 271 6.54 -14.33 -1.74
N GLU A 272 7.21 -14.13 -2.86
CA GLU A 272 8.24 -14.95 -3.49
C GLU A 272 7.87 -15.79 -4.70
N SER A 273 8.60 -15.51 -5.73
CA SER A 273 9.20 -16.29 -6.82
C SER A 273 8.35 -17.20 -7.70
N GLU A 274 7.23 -17.73 -7.30
CA GLU A 274 6.53 -18.71 -8.14
C GLU A 274 5.24 -18.21 -8.77
N ASP A 275 4.56 -17.19 -8.20
CA ASP A 275 3.37 -16.58 -8.79
C ASP A 275 3.31 -15.07 -8.47
N ARG A 276 3.94 -14.24 -9.30
CA ARG A 276 3.76 -12.79 -9.28
C ARG A 276 2.32 -12.35 -9.59
N GLU A 277 1.45 -13.27 -9.96
CA GLU A 277 0.06 -13.03 -10.31
C GLU A 277 -0.85 -12.78 -9.11
N TYR A 278 -0.37 -12.97 -7.87
CA TYR A 278 -1.21 -12.83 -6.68
C TYR A 278 -0.79 -11.65 -5.80
N ASP A 279 -0.93 -10.43 -6.32
CA ASP A 279 -0.88 -9.21 -5.52
C ASP A 279 -2.26 -8.53 -5.56
N ARG A 280 -3.13 -8.97 -4.68
CA ARG A 280 -4.55 -8.64 -4.72
C ARG A 280 -4.96 -7.80 -3.51
N LEU A 281 -5.82 -6.79 -3.72
CA LEU A 281 -6.50 -6.08 -2.65
C LEU A 281 -8.00 -6.32 -2.78
N ILE A 282 -8.60 -6.85 -1.71
CA ILE A 282 -10.02 -7.17 -1.63
C ILE A 282 -10.61 -6.43 -0.44
N SER A 283 -11.56 -5.53 -0.69
CA SER A 283 -12.27 -4.80 0.37
C SER A 283 -13.33 -5.67 1.02
N PRO A 284 -13.45 -5.66 2.36
CA PRO A 284 -14.57 -6.28 3.04
C PRO A 284 -15.80 -5.38 3.14
N VAL A 285 -15.75 -4.16 2.59
CA VAL A 285 -16.80 -3.12 2.72
C VAL A 285 -17.47 -2.90 1.38
N LEU A 286 -18.77 -2.72 1.38
CA LEU A 286 -19.53 -2.34 0.20
C LEU A 286 -19.39 -0.85 -0.08
N ASN A 287 -19.20 -0.51 -1.35
CA ASN A 287 -19.26 0.87 -1.84
C ASN A 287 -20.71 1.36 -1.98
N ASP A 288 -20.92 2.59 -2.42
CA ASP A 288 -22.26 3.18 -2.58
C ASP A 288 -23.09 2.50 -3.67
N LYS A 289 -22.48 1.68 -4.54
CA LYS A 289 -23.17 0.86 -5.54
C LYS A 289 -23.55 -0.53 -5.01
N GLY A 290 -23.18 -0.86 -3.78
CA GLY A 290 -23.40 -2.19 -3.20
C GLY A 290 -22.38 -3.25 -3.67
N GLU A 291 -21.21 -2.84 -4.14
CA GLU A 291 -20.16 -3.71 -4.67
C GLU A 291 -18.92 -3.70 -3.77
N PHE A 292 -18.22 -4.82 -3.68
CA PHE A 292 -16.92 -4.89 -3.05
C PHE A 292 -15.82 -4.49 -4.03
N PHE A 293 -14.90 -3.65 -3.58
CA PHE A 293 -13.70 -3.39 -4.37
C PHE A 293 -12.76 -4.59 -4.35
N ASP A 294 -12.39 -5.05 -5.53
CA ASP A 294 -11.43 -6.13 -5.74
C ASP A 294 -10.57 -5.79 -6.96
N THR A 295 -9.25 -5.68 -6.75
CA THR A 295 -8.32 -5.31 -7.82
C THR A 295 -8.34 -6.23 -9.02
N ALA A 296 -8.72 -7.50 -8.86
CA ALA A 296 -8.78 -8.45 -9.99
C ALA A 296 -9.98 -8.22 -10.91
N THR A 297 -11.05 -7.59 -10.41
CA THR A 297 -12.31 -7.36 -11.14
C THR A 297 -12.65 -5.88 -11.25
N ALA A 298 -11.81 -5.00 -10.72
CA ALA A 298 -12.03 -3.57 -10.71
C ALA A 298 -12.09 -2.98 -12.13
N ASP A 299 -12.84 -1.90 -12.29
CA ASP A 299 -12.82 -1.10 -13.51
C ASP A 299 -11.41 -0.59 -13.82
N LYS A 300 -11.07 -0.43 -15.11
CA LYS A 300 -9.74 0.02 -15.57
C LYS A 300 -9.33 1.42 -15.08
N THR A 301 -10.27 2.21 -14.56
CA THR A 301 -10.01 3.51 -13.93
C THR A 301 -9.56 3.38 -12.47
N LEU A 302 -9.68 2.19 -11.90
CA LEU A 302 -9.26 1.85 -10.55
C LEU A 302 -8.01 0.97 -10.56
N PRO A 303 -7.27 0.88 -9.44
CA PRO A 303 -6.10 0.03 -9.34
C PRO A 303 -6.39 -1.44 -9.63
N GLN A 304 -5.52 -2.10 -10.43
CA GLN A 304 -5.68 -3.47 -10.87
C GLN A 304 -4.86 -4.49 -10.04
N ASP A 305 -4.01 -4.02 -9.15
CA ASP A 305 -3.26 -4.81 -8.18
C ASP A 305 -3.01 -3.99 -6.89
N ALA A 306 -2.46 -4.61 -5.85
CA ALA A 306 -2.27 -3.95 -4.57
C ALA A 306 -1.12 -2.93 -4.58
N ASP A 307 -0.11 -3.10 -5.43
CA ASP A 307 0.98 -2.12 -5.60
C ASP A 307 0.48 -0.90 -6.39
N ALA A 308 -0.31 -1.12 -7.43
CA ALA A 308 -1.01 -0.04 -8.14
C ALA A 308 -1.95 0.74 -7.20
N ASN A 309 -2.63 0.06 -6.27
CA ASN A 309 -3.42 0.74 -5.23
C ASN A 309 -2.56 1.61 -4.32
N GLY A 310 -1.38 1.14 -3.94
CA GLY A 310 -0.41 1.93 -3.19
C GLY A 310 -0.01 3.20 -3.93
N ALA A 311 0.36 3.09 -5.20
CA ALA A 311 0.74 4.21 -6.06
C ALA A 311 -0.43 5.20 -6.28
N TYR A 312 -1.63 4.68 -6.51
CA TYR A 312 -2.86 5.48 -6.63
C TYR A 312 -3.13 6.31 -5.36
N CYS A 313 -3.01 5.71 -4.20
CA CYS A 313 -3.20 6.41 -2.93
C CYS A 313 -2.09 7.43 -2.64
N ILE A 314 -0.86 7.19 -3.08
CA ILE A 314 0.24 8.17 -3.04
C ILE A 314 -0.09 9.37 -3.92
N ALA A 315 -0.57 9.14 -5.14
CA ALA A 315 -1.01 10.23 -6.04
C ALA A 315 -2.17 11.03 -5.44
N LEU A 316 -3.14 10.38 -4.79
CA LEU A 316 -4.23 11.05 -4.09
C LEU A 316 -3.75 11.90 -2.90
N LYS A 317 -2.72 11.45 -2.16
CA LYS A 317 -2.10 12.27 -1.12
C LYS A 317 -1.45 13.52 -1.71
N GLY A 318 -0.74 13.37 -2.83
CA GLY A 318 -0.20 14.51 -3.58
C GLY A 318 -1.30 15.50 -4.01
N LEU A 319 -2.41 14.99 -4.55
CA LEU A 319 -3.57 15.81 -4.90
C LEU A 319 -4.16 16.53 -3.68
N TYR A 320 -4.22 15.86 -2.54
CA TYR A 320 -4.67 16.46 -1.28
C TYR A 320 -3.76 17.61 -0.84
N GLU A 321 -2.43 17.47 -0.96
CA GLU A 321 -1.49 18.57 -0.71
C GLU A 321 -1.70 19.74 -1.67
N VAL A 322 -1.83 19.47 -2.96
CA VAL A 322 -2.08 20.51 -3.97
C VAL A 322 -3.36 21.28 -3.66
N LYS A 323 -4.42 20.61 -3.24
CA LYS A 323 -5.67 21.28 -2.80
C LYS A 323 -5.43 22.19 -1.60
N GLN A 324 -4.71 21.71 -0.57
CA GLN A 324 -4.39 22.54 0.60
C GLN A 324 -3.54 23.77 0.22
N ILE A 325 -2.58 23.60 -0.69
CA ILE A 325 -1.80 24.70 -1.21
C ILE A 325 -2.72 25.73 -1.90
N LYS A 326 -3.58 25.28 -2.81
CA LYS A 326 -4.53 26.15 -3.53
C LYS A 326 -5.46 26.91 -2.57
N GLU A 327 -5.98 26.27 -1.54
CA GLU A 327 -6.90 26.86 -0.57
C GLU A 327 -6.22 27.88 0.36
N ASN A 328 -4.94 27.69 0.66
CA ASN A 328 -4.21 28.51 1.63
C ASN A 328 -3.16 29.45 1.01
N TRP A 329 -2.94 29.35 -0.32
CA TRP A 329 -1.99 30.23 -1.01
C TRP A 329 -2.62 31.62 -1.22
N LYS A 330 -1.82 32.65 -0.94
CA LYS A 330 -2.15 34.04 -1.22
C LYS A 330 -1.02 34.66 -1.99
N GLU A 331 -1.40 35.46 -2.98
CA GLU A 331 -0.45 36.20 -3.78
C GLU A 331 0.37 37.16 -2.89
N ASN A 332 1.68 37.18 -3.10
CA ASN A 332 2.64 37.99 -2.32
C ASN A 332 2.83 37.60 -0.84
N GLU A 333 2.28 36.49 -0.37
CA GLU A 333 2.56 35.95 0.96
C GLU A 333 3.41 34.67 0.86
N GLN A 334 4.33 34.48 1.82
CA GLN A 334 5.05 33.23 1.96
C GLN A 334 4.07 32.13 2.40
N PHE A 335 4.00 31.02 1.66
CA PHE A 335 3.11 29.91 1.99
C PHE A 335 3.42 29.37 3.40
N PRO A 336 2.43 29.34 4.31
CA PRO A 336 2.63 28.85 5.66
C PRO A 336 2.74 27.31 5.68
N ARG A 337 3.97 26.79 5.73
CA ARG A 337 4.25 25.33 5.69
C ARG A 337 3.53 24.53 6.77
N ASN A 338 3.22 25.12 7.93
CA ASN A 338 2.44 24.52 9.01
C ASN A 338 0.97 24.22 8.64
N LYS A 339 0.47 24.79 7.54
CA LYS A 339 -0.87 24.49 7.02
C LYS A 339 -0.91 23.27 6.08
N LEU A 340 0.25 22.76 5.66
CA LEU A 340 0.34 21.45 5.00
C LEU A 340 0.27 20.34 6.06
N VAL A 341 -0.93 20.00 6.47
CA VAL A 341 -1.13 18.94 7.46
C VAL A 341 -1.47 17.65 6.76
N GLN A 342 -0.59 16.65 6.91
CA GLN A 342 -0.80 15.28 6.44
C GLN A 342 -0.74 14.29 7.60
N ASP A 343 -1.57 14.49 8.61
CA ASP A 343 -1.79 13.46 9.61
C ASP A 343 -2.72 12.35 9.10
N ASN A 344 -2.74 11.23 9.78
CA ASN A 344 -3.56 10.10 9.39
C ASN A 344 -5.06 10.44 9.40
N LYS A 345 -5.50 11.30 10.30
CA LYS A 345 -6.89 11.75 10.40
C LYS A 345 -7.33 12.49 9.13
N SER A 346 -6.60 13.51 8.76
CA SER A 346 -6.89 14.32 7.55
C SER A 346 -6.87 13.44 6.29
N TRP A 347 -5.97 12.47 6.23
CA TRP A 347 -5.90 11.51 5.15
C TRP A 347 -7.13 10.59 5.09
N PHE A 348 -7.55 10.02 6.22
CA PHE A 348 -8.75 9.17 6.27
C PHE A 348 -10.00 9.98 5.94
N ASP A 349 -10.14 11.18 6.50
CA ASP A 349 -11.24 12.08 6.19
C ASP A 349 -11.32 12.40 4.70
N PHE A 350 -10.18 12.69 4.06
CA PHE A 350 -10.11 12.93 2.63
C PHE A 350 -10.55 11.72 1.82
N MET A 351 -10.04 10.53 2.14
CA MET A 351 -10.38 9.30 1.44
C MET A 351 -11.85 8.92 1.61
N GLN A 352 -12.41 9.11 2.79
CA GLN A 352 -13.81 8.81 3.08
C GLN A 352 -14.78 9.82 2.46
N LYS A 353 -14.37 11.09 2.34
CA LYS A 353 -15.15 12.16 1.69
C LYS A 353 -15.00 12.20 0.17
N LYS A 354 -14.03 11.50 -0.40
CA LYS A 354 -13.78 11.44 -1.85
C LYS A 354 -14.99 10.93 -2.65
N ARG A 355 -15.96 10.32 -2.00
CA ARG A 355 -17.23 9.88 -2.61
C ARG A 355 -17.95 10.98 -3.39
N TYR A 356 -17.56 12.23 -3.21
CA TYR A 356 -18.20 13.43 -3.80
C TYR A 356 -17.27 14.17 -4.79
N LEU A 357 -16.17 13.55 -5.24
CA LEU A 357 -15.30 14.04 -6.32
C LEU A 357 -15.53 13.24 -7.61
#